data_f1561a6917a66e749169fed944d19790
#
_entry.id   f1561a6917a66e749169fed944d19790
#
_cell.length_a   1.000
_cell.length_b   1.000
_cell.length_c   1.000
_cell.angle_alpha   90.00
_cell.angle_beta   90.00
_cell.angle_gamma   90.00
#
_symmetry.space_group_name_H-M   'P 1'
#
loop_
_entity.id
_entity.type
_entity.pdbx_description
1 polymer ?
#
loop_
_entity_poly.entity_id
_entity_poly.type
_entity_poly.pdbx_seq_one_letter_code
_entity_poly.pdbx_strand_id
1 'polypeptide(L)'
;MVVGLGAMYLGVASLPSTNEFLRQERGKNEARASREIVSVEGSTRLPQRARNLMAVRILLVDDHPVVRQGLRTLLEGRPGWEVVGEASDGIEALDKVESLQPDVVVLDITMPRMNGLEACRLIQQKPKASGLEVLVVTQHDSPQMMREALDAGARGYVVKSNAARDLLEAVEAVSQHRVFTAMARGPQASC
;
A
#
# COMPACT_ATOMS: atom_id res chain seq x y z
N MET A 1 -46.92 71.24 6.06
CA MET A 1 -45.52 70.94 6.34
C MET A 1 -45.42 69.42 6.22
N VAL A 2 -44.87 68.91 5.11
CA VAL A 2 -44.70 67.50 4.85
C VAL A 2 -43.19 67.23 4.75
N VAL A 3 -42.71 66.39 5.67
CA VAL A 3 -41.27 66.01 5.71
C VAL A 3 -41.15 64.69 5.01
N GLY A 4 -40.39 64.61 3.90
CA GLY A 4 -40.13 63.44 3.13
C GLY A 4 -39.08 62.53 3.81
N LEU A 5 -39.40 61.27 3.93
CA LEU A 5 -38.44 60.21 4.28
C LEU A 5 -37.81 59.67 3.00
N GLY A 6 -36.50 59.90 2.88
CA GLY A 6 -35.68 59.24 1.85
C GLY A 6 -35.42 57.77 2.20
N ALA A 7 -35.76 56.87 1.29
CA ALA A 7 -35.44 55.45 1.39
C ALA A 7 -34.00 55.20 0.94
N MET A 8 -33.14 54.77 1.83
CA MET A 8 -31.80 54.23 1.52
C MET A 8 -31.95 52.81 1.00
N TYR A 9 -31.65 52.59 -0.28
CA TYR A 9 -31.51 51.28 -0.89
C TYR A 9 -30.13 50.70 -0.51
N LEU A 10 -30.12 49.74 0.40
CA LEU A 10 -28.96 48.92 0.64
C LEU A 10 -28.88 47.88 -0.46
N GLY A 11 -27.87 47.97 -1.32
CA GLY A 11 -27.54 46.96 -2.32
C GLY A 11 -27.13 45.64 -1.67
N VAL A 12 -27.96 44.64 -1.84
CA VAL A 12 -27.64 43.24 -1.44
C VAL A 12 -26.70 42.69 -2.49
N ALA A 13 -25.39 42.62 -2.16
CA ALA A 13 -24.43 41.90 -2.98
C ALA A 13 -24.81 40.42 -2.98
N SER A 14 -25.21 39.87 -4.13
CA SER A 14 -25.45 38.45 -4.33
C SER A 14 -24.20 37.62 -4.04
N LEU A 15 -24.27 36.73 -3.06
CA LEU A 15 -23.25 35.72 -2.83
C LEU A 15 -23.20 34.77 -4.05
N PRO A 16 -22.01 34.45 -4.55
CA PRO A 16 -21.90 33.50 -5.66
C PRO A 16 -22.44 32.12 -5.26
N SER A 17 -23.09 31.45 -6.19
CA SER A 17 -23.66 30.12 -5.96
C SER A 17 -22.56 29.11 -5.63
N THR A 18 -22.89 28.11 -4.81
CA THR A 18 -21.97 27.03 -4.40
C THR A 18 -21.25 26.38 -5.60
N ASN A 19 -21.90 26.36 -6.75
CA ASN A 19 -21.32 25.83 -7.99
C ASN A 19 -20.25 26.76 -8.63
N GLU A 20 -20.37 28.06 -8.47
CA GLU A 20 -19.35 29.03 -8.93
C GLU A 20 -18.12 29.01 -8.03
N PHE A 21 -18.32 28.88 -6.71
CA PHE A 21 -17.22 28.73 -5.75
C PHE A 21 -16.39 27.44 -6.02
N LEU A 22 -17.04 26.30 -6.25
CA LEU A 22 -16.38 25.05 -6.57
C LEU A 22 -15.64 25.06 -7.91
N ARG A 23 -16.17 25.78 -8.92
CA ARG A 23 -15.47 25.98 -10.21
C ARG A 23 -14.21 26.85 -10.06
N GLN A 24 -14.27 27.89 -9.21
CA GLN A 24 -13.16 28.80 -9.00
C GLN A 24 -12.00 28.13 -8.22
N GLU A 25 -12.32 27.27 -7.24
CA GLU A 25 -11.32 26.46 -6.52
C GLU A 25 -10.71 25.37 -7.41
N ARG A 26 -11.49 24.73 -8.29
CA ARG A 26 -10.98 23.78 -9.27
C ARG A 26 -10.00 24.42 -10.26
N GLY A 27 -10.33 25.57 -10.82
CA GLY A 27 -9.46 26.30 -11.73
C GLY A 27 -8.14 26.77 -11.07
N LYS A 28 -8.17 27.15 -9.78
CA LYS A 28 -6.97 27.52 -9.02
C LYS A 28 -6.06 26.32 -8.75
N ASN A 29 -6.62 25.17 -8.45
CA ASN A 29 -5.86 23.93 -8.23
C ASN A 29 -5.24 23.39 -9.52
N GLU A 30 -5.95 23.45 -10.65
CA GLU A 30 -5.42 23.09 -11.97
C GLU A 30 -4.31 24.04 -12.44
N ALA A 31 -4.47 25.35 -12.24
CA ALA A 31 -3.47 26.36 -12.58
C ALA A 31 -2.22 26.26 -11.67
N ARG A 32 -2.37 25.81 -10.42
CA ARG A 32 -1.26 25.58 -9.50
C ARG A 32 -0.50 24.30 -9.85
N ALA A 33 -1.20 23.24 -10.21
CA ALA A 33 -0.60 22.01 -10.71
C ALA A 33 0.16 22.22 -12.03
N SER A 34 -0.37 23.03 -12.95
CA SER A 34 0.28 23.35 -14.23
C SER A 34 1.52 24.25 -14.09
N ARG A 35 1.62 25.08 -13.07
CA ARG A 35 2.79 25.95 -12.81
C ARG A 35 3.97 25.20 -12.16
N GLU A 36 3.73 24.09 -11.49
CA GLU A 36 4.78 23.25 -10.91
C GLU A 36 5.46 22.31 -11.95
N ILE A 37 4.86 22.16 -13.14
CA ILE A 37 5.36 21.27 -14.20
C ILE A 37 6.35 21.97 -15.16
N VAL A 38 6.46 23.28 -15.15
CA VAL A 38 7.28 24.05 -16.10
C VAL A 38 8.49 24.65 -15.41
N SER A 39 9.42 23.83 -14.95
CA SER A 39 10.83 24.22 -14.75
C SER A 39 11.64 23.00 -14.28
N VAL A 40 11.89 22.02 -15.14
CA VAL A 40 13.08 21.15 -15.00
C VAL A 40 13.46 20.64 -16.40
N GLU A 41 14.40 21.30 -17.05
CA GLU A 41 15.22 20.69 -18.08
C GLU A 41 16.08 19.59 -17.45
N GLY A 42 15.96 18.35 -17.91
CA GLY A 42 17.01 17.35 -17.78
C GLY A 42 16.82 16.19 -16.80
N SER A 43 15.67 16.00 -16.14
CA SER A 43 15.43 14.76 -15.40
C SER A 43 13.93 14.46 -15.27
N THR A 44 13.48 13.38 -15.90
CA THR A 44 12.10 12.86 -15.83
C THR A 44 11.77 12.25 -14.43
N ARG A 45 12.23 12.90 -13.36
CA ARG A 45 11.89 12.48 -11.99
C ARG A 45 10.63 13.22 -11.55
N LEU A 46 9.54 12.51 -11.47
CA LEU A 46 8.33 12.98 -10.77
C LEU A 46 8.67 13.51 -9.37
N PRO A 47 8.04 14.61 -8.91
CA PRO A 47 8.26 15.12 -7.56
C PRO A 47 8.00 14.01 -6.52
N GLN A 48 8.79 14.02 -5.43
CA GLN A 48 8.75 12.99 -4.37
C GLN A 48 7.31 12.69 -3.91
N ARG A 49 6.48 13.73 -3.84
CA ARG A 49 5.07 13.63 -3.43
C ARG A 49 4.19 12.89 -4.44
N ALA A 50 4.48 13.01 -5.74
CA ALA A 50 3.77 12.26 -6.79
C ALA A 50 4.26 10.80 -6.89
N ARG A 51 5.53 10.53 -6.54
CA ARG A 51 6.07 9.17 -6.43
C ARG A 51 5.46 8.41 -5.24
N ASN A 52 5.25 9.08 -4.11
CA ASN A 52 4.62 8.47 -2.93
C ASN A 52 3.12 8.14 -3.14
N LEU A 53 2.45 8.79 -4.10
CA LEU A 53 1.05 8.48 -4.45
C LEU A 53 0.90 7.27 -5.39
N MET A 54 2.01 6.75 -5.93
CA MET A 54 2.05 5.58 -6.84
C MET A 54 2.97 4.46 -6.35
N ALA A 55 3.59 4.61 -5.18
CA ALA A 55 4.48 3.60 -4.63
C ALA A 55 3.67 2.53 -3.89
N VAL A 56 3.91 1.27 -4.21
CA VAL A 56 3.40 0.13 -3.42
C VAL A 56 4.13 0.14 -2.08
N ARG A 57 3.39 0.33 -1.01
CA ARG A 57 3.89 0.42 0.37
C ARG A 57 3.89 -0.96 1.01
N ILE A 58 5.05 -1.44 1.38
CA ILE A 58 5.25 -2.82 1.83
C ILE A 58 5.69 -2.85 3.29
N LEU A 59 5.01 -3.66 4.11
CA LEU A 59 5.47 -4.02 5.45
C LEU A 59 6.10 -5.41 5.41
N LEU A 60 7.37 -5.54 5.87
CA LEU A 60 8.05 -6.82 5.99
C LEU A 60 7.93 -7.38 7.41
N VAL A 61 7.50 -8.63 7.52
CA VAL A 61 7.29 -9.31 8.81
C VAL A 61 7.99 -10.66 8.79
N ASP A 62 9.11 -10.77 9.49
CA ASP A 62 9.95 -11.97 9.58
C ASP A 62 10.82 -11.87 10.84
N ASP A 63 10.95 -12.91 11.63
CA ASP A 63 11.76 -12.90 12.86
C ASP A 63 13.27 -13.03 12.59
N HIS A 64 13.68 -13.41 11.36
CA HIS A 64 15.06 -13.56 10.96
C HIS A 64 15.62 -12.29 10.31
N PRO A 65 16.51 -11.52 10.98
CA PRO A 65 17.00 -10.24 10.45
C PRO A 65 17.70 -10.35 9.09
N VAL A 66 18.45 -11.43 8.87
CA VAL A 66 19.19 -11.65 7.60
C VAL A 66 18.22 -11.91 6.43
N VAL A 67 17.16 -12.70 6.66
CA VAL A 67 16.12 -12.95 5.66
C VAL A 67 15.38 -11.65 5.34
N ARG A 68 14.99 -10.92 6.37
CA ARG A 68 14.29 -9.63 6.24
C ARG A 68 15.12 -8.63 5.44
N GLN A 69 16.43 -8.51 5.72
CA GLN A 69 17.33 -7.66 4.93
C GLN A 69 17.44 -8.09 3.47
N GLY A 70 17.48 -9.39 3.20
CA GLY A 70 17.50 -9.93 1.83
C GLY A 70 16.22 -9.60 1.06
N LEU A 71 15.05 -9.81 1.68
CA LEU A 71 13.75 -9.48 1.10
C LEU A 71 13.61 -7.97 0.84
N ARG A 72 14.05 -7.14 1.80
CA ARG A 72 14.09 -5.67 1.63
C ARG A 72 14.89 -5.27 0.40
N THR A 73 16.10 -5.80 0.26
CA THR A 73 16.99 -5.48 -0.87
C THR A 73 16.34 -5.81 -2.21
N LEU A 74 15.64 -6.96 -2.30
CA LEU A 74 14.92 -7.35 -3.52
C LEU A 74 13.78 -6.40 -3.84
N LEU A 75 12.97 -6.04 -2.83
CA LEU A 75 11.79 -5.20 -3.00
C LEU A 75 12.14 -3.74 -3.33
N GLU A 76 13.11 -3.15 -2.62
CA GLU A 76 13.55 -1.78 -2.86
C GLU A 76 14.32 -1.62 -4.17
N GLY A 77 14.82 -2.72 -4.75
CA GLY A 77 15.37 -2.74 -6.11
C GLY A 77 14.34 -2.45 -7.20
N ARG A 78 13.03 -2.58 -6.90
CA ARG A 78 11.94 -2.31 -7.87
C ARG A 78 11.50 -0.86 -7.81
N PRO A 79 11.60 -0.08 -8.90
CA PRO A 79 11.12 1.30 -8.93
C PRO A 79 9.62 1.40 -8.58
N GLY A 80 9.27 2.32 -7.71
CA GLY A 80 7.88 2.54 -7.28
C GLY A 80 7.44 1.63 -6.11
N TRP A 81 8.36 0.89 -5.49
CA TRP A 81 8.08 0.12 -4.28
C TRP A 81 8.86 0.69 -3.09
N GLU A 82 8.23 0.68 -1.93
CA GLU A 82 8.80 1.22 -0.68
C GLU A 82 8.53 0.27 0.48
N VAL A 83 9.57 -0.18 1.17
CA VAL A 83 9.43 -0.89 2.44
C VAL A 83 9.23 0.14 3.54
N VAL A 84 7.97 0.38 3.92
CA VAL A 84 7.57 1.41 4.89
C VAL A 84 7.81 1.01 6.33
N GLY A 85 8.08 -0.27 6.59
CA GLY A 85 8.39 -0.77 7.93
C GLY A 85 8.77 -2.23 7.95
N GLU A 86 9.29 -2.67 9.10
CA GLU A 86 9.64 -4.06 9.39
C GLU A 86 9.06 -4.46 10.74
N ALA A 87 8.71 -5.74 10.91
CA ALA A 87 8.28 -6.33 12.16
C ALA A 87 8.94 -7.69 12.37
N SER A 88 9.10 -8.11 13.61
CA SER A 88 9.73 -9.38 13.99
C SER A 88 8.75 -10.44 14.49
N ASP A 89 7.47 -10.09 14.59
CA ASP A 89 6.38 -10.99 14.99
C ASP A 89 5.01 -10.43 14.65
N GLY A 90 3.97 -11.24 14.87
CA GLY A 90 2.60 -10.87 14.52
C GLY A 90 2.01 -9.71 15.32
N ILE A 91 2.41 -9.51 16.59
CA ILE A 91 1.91 -8.41 17.42
C ILE A 91 2.44 -7.09 16.87
N GLU A 92 3.74 -7.01 16.65
CA GLU A 92 4.37 -5.82 16.06
C GLU A 92 3.82 -5.53 14.65
N ALA A 93 3.52 -6.58 13.88
CA ALA A 93 2.89 -6.45 12.57
C ALA A 93 1.52 -5.76 12.65
N LEU A 94 0.67 -6.15 13.60
CA LEU A 94 -0.66 -5.55 13.80
C LEU A 94 -0.60 -4.06 14.13
N ASP A 95 0.35 -3.66 15.00
CA ASP A 95 0.56 -2.26 15.37
C ASP A 95 1.07 -1.43 14.16
N LYS A 96 1.99 -2.01 13.39
CA LYS A 96 2.55 -1.35 12.20
C LYS A 96 1.57 -1.29 11.02
N VAL A 97 0.72 -2.27 10.84
CA VAL A 97 -0.38 -2.20 9.86
C VAL A 97 -1.28 -1.01 10.16
N GLU A 98 -1.61 -0.79 11.45
CA GLU A 98 -2.49 0.30 11.85
C GLU A 98 -1.85 1.68 11.71
N SER A 99 -0.57 1.80 12.08
CA SER A 99 0.16 3.07 12.06
C SER A 99 0.70 3.45 10.69
N LEU A 100 1.17 2.49 9.89
CA LEU A 100 1.82 2.73 8.61
C LEU A 100 0.88 2.61 7.41
N GLN A 101 -0.25 1.90 7.53
CA GLN A 101 -1.22 1.69 6.45
C GLN A 101 -0.54 1.18 5.16
N PRO A 102 0.13 0.01 5.17
CA PRO A 102 0.76 -0.56 3.99
C PRO A 102 -0.28 -1.07 2.99
N ASP A 103 0.11 -1.18 1.71
CA ASP A 103 -0.71 -1.82 0.67
C ASP A 103 -0.53 -3.34 0.67
N VAL A 104 0.71 -3.80 0.98
CA VAL A 104 1.05 -5.22 1.03
C VAL A 104 1.81 -5.53 2.32
N VAL A 105 1.43 -6.60 3.00
CA VAL A 105 2.19 -7.21 4.09
C VAL A 105 2.85 -8.48 3.59
N VAL A 106 4.18 -8.51 3.58
CA VAL A 106 4.98 -9.72 3.33
C VAL A 106 5.23 -10.38 4.68
N LEU A 107 4.66 -11.57 4.91
CA LEU A 107 4.48 -12.16 6.23
C LEU A 107 5.04 -13.58 6.30
N ASP A 108 5.99 -13.82 7.21
CA ASP A 108 6.38 -15.19 7.57
C ASP A 108 5.33 -15.85 8.47
N ILE A 109 5.23 -17.18 8.39
CA ILE A 109 4.34 -17.96 9.25
C ILE A 109 4.99 -18.24 10.60
N THR A 110 6.27 -18.64 10.60
CA THR A 110 6.95 -19.11 11.81
C THR A 110 7.64 -17.97 12.52
N MET A 111 6.97 -17.41 13.52
CA MET A 111 7.48 -16.30 14.32
C MET A 111 7.13 -16.49 15.80
N PRO A 112 7.92 -15.90 16.72
CA PRO A 112 7.63 -15.93 18.16
C PRO A 112 6.37 -15.10 18.49
N ARG A 113 5.85 -15.28 19.70
CA ARG A 113 4.71 -14.56 20.30
C ARG A 113 3.39 -14.77 19.56
N MET A 114 3.30 -14.35 18.32
CA MET A 114 2.13 -14.54 17.45
C MET A 114 2.61 -15.02 16.08
N ASN A 115 2.11 -16.17 15.63
CA ASN A 115 2.45 -16.73 14.33
C ASN A 115 1.76 -15.96 13.18
N GLY A 116 2.31 -16.12 11.95
CA GLY A 116 1.83 -15.37 10.79
C GLY A 116 0.40 -15.71 10.36
N LEU A 117 -0.08 -16.95 10.56
CA LEU A 117 -1.47 -17.29 10.20
C LEU A 117 -2.47 -16.59 11.12
N GLU A 118 -2.16 -16.51 12.41
CA GLU A 118 -2.96 -15.77 13.38
C GLU A 118 -2.94 -14.27 13.08
N ALA A 119 -1.74 -13.72 12.83
CA ALA A 119 -1.58 -12.33 12.43
C ALA A 119 -2.36 -12.00 11.15
N CYS A 120 -2.30 -12.87 10.12
CA CYS A 120 -3.05 -12.73 8.88
C CYS A 120 -4.56 -12.62 9.12
N ARG A 121 -5.14 -13.53 9.91
CA ARG A 121 -6.57 -13.49 10.25
C ARG A 121 -6.97 -12.19 10.94
N LEU A 122 -6.16 -11.74 11.90
CA LEU A 122 -6.42 -10.49 12.64
C LEU A 122 -6.26 -9.24 11.77
N ILE A 123 -5.27 -9.23 10.86
CA ILE A 123 -5.09 -8.15 9.88
C ILE A 123 -6.34 -8.02 9.00
N GLN A 124 -6.83 -9.13 8.46
CA GLN A 124 -8.00 -9.14 7.56
C GLN A 124 -9.31 -8.73 8.26
N GLN A 125 -9.39 -8.85 9.58
CA GLN A 125 -10.56 -8.41 10.36
C GLN A 125 -10.56 -6.91 10.67
N LYS A 126 -9.44 -6.19 10.43
CA LYS A 126 -9.37 -4.75 10.73
C LYS A 126 -10.18 -3.92 9.72
N PRO A 127 -11.07 -3.02 10.17
CA PRO A 127 -11.91 -2.20 9.28
C PRO A 127 -11.13 -1.28 8.34
N LYS A 128 -9.90 -0.89 8.74
CA LYS A 128 -9.01 -0.03 7.97
C LYS A 128 -8.15 -0.80 6.95
N ALA A 129 -8.24 -2.12 6.90
CA ALA A 129 -7.49 -2.96 5.96
C ALA A 129 -8.11 -3.01 4.56
N SER A 130 -9.07 -2.13 4.25
CA SER A 130 -9.67 -2.05 2.91
C SER A 130 -8.59 -1.73 1.86
N GLY A 131 -8.28 -2.71 1.03
CA GLY A 131 -7.25 -2.61 -0.01
C GLY A 131 -5.87 -3.16 0.40
N LEU A 132 -5.65 -3.52 1.69
CA LEU A 132 -4.43 -4.18 2.13
C LEU A 132 -4.48 -5.67 1.77
N GLU A 133 -3.38 -6.17 1.21
CA GLU A 133 -3.23 -7.58 0.87
C GLU A 133 -2.09 -8.24 1.65
N VAL A 134 -2.24 -9.52 1.96
CA VAL A 134 -1.21 -10.29 2.66
C VAL A 134 -0.59 -11.31 1.72
N LEU A 135 0.74 -11.26 1.58
CA LEU A 135 1.58 -12.24 0.90
C LEU A 135 2.35 -13.05 1.95
N VAL A 136 2.05 -14.32 2.06
CA VAL A 136 2.83 -15.22 2.93
C VAL A 136 4.11 -15.63 2.23
N VAL A 137 5.26 -15.46 2.93
CA VAL A 137 6.59 -15.90 2.47
C VAL A 137 7.22 -16.74 3.58
N THR A 138 7.26 -18.06 3.41
CA THR A 138 7.59 -19.01 4.47
C THR A 138 8.55 -20.10 4.03
N GLN A 139 9.21 -20.78 4.97
CA GLN A 139 10.02 -21.98 4.69
C GLN A 139 9.18 -23.23 4.40
N HIS A 140 7.91 -23.24 4.78
CA HIS A 140 7.03 -24.38 4.59
C HIS A 140 6.65 -24.57 3.12
N ASP A 141 7.06 -25.70 2.54
CA ASP A 141 6.67 -26.13 1.20
C ASP A 141 5.62 -27.24 1.31
N SER A 142 4.40 -26.88 1.69
CA SER A 142 3.32 -27.80 1.95
C SER A 142 2.00 -27.30 1.37
N PRO A 143 1.30 -28.12 0.55
CA PRO A 143 -0.04 -27.76 0.04
C PRO A 143 -1.07 -27.50 1.15
N GLN A 144 -0.91 -28.17 2.29
CA GLN A 144 -1.77 -27.94 3.45
C GLN A 144 -1.55 -26.56 4.03
N MET A 145 -0.27 -26.17 4.28
CA MET A 145 0.08 -24.86 4.82
C MET A 145 -0.35 -23.73 3.88
N MET A 146 -0.20 -23.92 2.57
CA MET A 146 -0.69 -22.97 1.58
C MET A 146 -2.21 -22.77 1.68
N ARG A 147 -2.99 -23.85 1.80
CA ARG A 147 -4.44 -23.76 1.99
C ARG A 147 -4.79 -23.02 3.27
N GLU A 148 -4.14 -23.35 4.39
CA GLU A 148 -4.35 -22.68 5.68
C GLU A 148 -4.03 -21.19 5.62
N ALA A 149 -3.00 -20.78 4.85
CA ALA A 149 -2.67 -19.38 4.63
C ALA A 149 -3.76 -18.65 3.82
N LEU A 150 -4.23 -19.27 2.73
CA LEU A 150 -5.32 -18.69 1.92
C LEU A 150 -6.64 -18.62 2.72
N ASP A 151 -6.96 -19.65 3.53
CA ASP A 151 -8.12 -19.65 4.42
C ASP A 151 -8.01 -18.61 5.54
N ALA A 152 -6.79 -18.26 5.94
CA ALA A 152 -6.52 -17.16 6.87
C ALA A 152 -6.68 -15.77 6.23
N GLY A 153 -6.90 -15.71 4.91
CA GLY A 153 -7.13 -14.48 4.15
C GLY A 153 -5.89 -13.97 3.40
N ALA A 154 -4.80 -14.74 3.31
CA ALA A 154 -3.67 -14.38 2.47
C ALA A 154 -4.09 -14.39 0.99
N ARG A 155 -3.60 -13.42 0.23
CA ARG A 155 -3.80 -13.33 -1.22
C ARG A 155 -2.71 -14.05 -1.99
N GLY A 156 -1.55 -14.29 -1.36
CA GLY A 156 -0.45 -14.99 -2.00
C GLY A 156 0.35 -15.87 -1.05
N TYR A 157 1.07 -16.83 -1.65
CA TYR A 157 1.94 -17.76 -0.95
C TYR A 157 3.20 -18.04 -1.77
N VAL A 158 4.37 -17.83 -1.16
CA VAL A 158 5.70 -18.06 -1.74
C VAL A 158 6.57 -18.82 -0.75
N VAL A 159 7.29 -19.83 -1.21
CA VAL A 159 8.29 -20.53 -0.39
C VAL A 159 9.60 -19.73 -0.41
N LYS A 160 10.22 -19.49 0.77
CA LYS A 160 11.44 -18.69 0.93
C LYS A 160 12.59 -19.11 0.02
N SER A 161 12.72 -20.42 -0.26
CA SER A 161 13.73 -20.94 -1.19
C SER A 161 13.58 -20.39 -2.63
N ASN A 162 12.39 -19.96 -2.99
CA ASN A 162 12.06 -19.41 -4.30
C ASN A 162 11.91 -17.88 -4.29
N ALA A 163 12.04 -17.23 -3.12
CA ALA A 163 11.74 -15.79 -2.98
C ALA A 163 12.54 -14.91 -3.96
N ALA A 164 13.81 -15.23 -4.21
CA ALA A 164 14.63 -14.48 -5.18
C ALA A 164 14.03 -14.45 -6.59
N ARG A 165 13.27 -15.47 -6.97
CA ARG A 165 12.62 -15.59 -8.28
C ARG A 165 11.19 -15.06 -8.28
N ASP A 166 10.42 -15.43 -7.25
CA ASP A 166 8.96 -15.33 -7.30
C ASP A 166 8.42 -14.14 -6.50
N LEU A 167 9.20 -13.54 -5.57
CA LEU A 167 8.75 -12.49 -4.67
C LEU A 167 8.22 -11.25 -5.40
N LEU A 168 8.96 -10.76 -6.40
CA LEU A 168 8.59 -9.54 -7.11
C LEU A 168 7.27 -9.71 -7.90
N GLU A 169 7.13 -10.86 -8.57
CA GLU A 169 5.89 -11.18 -9.29
C GLU A 169 4.71 -11.38 -8.33
N ALA A 170 4.97 -12.03 -7.19
CA ALA A 170 3.96 -12.23 -6.15
C ALA A 170 3.46 -10.91 -5.57
N VAL A 171 4.36 -10.00 -5.18
CA VAL A 171 3.97 -8.67 -4.65
C VAL A 171 3.22 -7.88 -5.70
N GLU A 172 3.65 -7.89 -6.97
CA GLU A 172 2.93 -7.22 -8.05
C GLU A 172 1.51 -7.79 -8.24
N ALA A 173 1.36 -9.12 -8.22
CA ALA A 173 0.06 -9.77 -8.36
C ALA A 173 -0.87 -9.42 -7.19
N VAL A 174 -0.39 -9.53 -5.93
CA VAL A 174 -1.24 -9.27 -4.77
C VAL A 174 -1.59 -7.78 -4.64
N SER A 175 -0.68 -6.86 -4.98
CA SER A 175 -0.97 -5.42 -4.98
C SER A 175 -2.06 -5.02 -5.99
N GLN A 176 -2.30 -5.87 -6.98
CA GLN A 176 -3.40 -5.76 -7.96
C GLN A 176 -4.60 -6.63 -7.59
N HIS A 177 -4.69 -7.08 -6.33
CA HIS A 177 -5.76 -7.97 -5.83
C HIS A 177 -5.87 -9.32 -6.56
N ARG A 178 -4.79 -9.78 -7.22
CA ARG A 178 -4.72 -11.10 -7.87
C ARG A 178 -4.12 -12.14 -6.91
N VAL A 179 -4.64 -13.35 -6.94
CA VAL A 179 -4.07 -14.47 -6.17
C VAL A 179 -2.76 -14.93 -6.82
N PHE A 180 -1.73 -15.17 -5.98
CA PHE A 180 -0.45 -15.72 -6.42
C PHE A 180 0.00 -16.85 -5.51
N THR A 181 0.31 -18.02 -6.08
CA THR A 181 0.84 -19.15 -5.32
C THR A 181 2.04 -19.78 -6.05
N ALA A 182 3.18 -19.81 -5.37
CA ALA A 182 4.39 -20.47 -5.87
C ALA A 182 4.92 -21.42 -4.79
N MET A 183 4.81 -22.70 -5.05
CA MET A 183 5.45 -23.77 -4.28
C MET A 183 6.81 -24.12 -4.91
N ALA A 184 7.71 -24.73 -4.13
CA ALA A 184 8.94 -25.25 -4.71
C ALA A 184 8.57 -26.25 -5.83
N ARG A 185 9.03 -25.98 -7.03
CA ARG A 185 8.97 -26.99 -8.09
C ARG A 185 9.94 -28.09 -7.67
N GLY A 186 9.45 -29.31 -7.49
CA GLY A 186 10.31 -30.48 -7.33
C GLY A 186 11.38 -30.52 -8.44
N PRO A 187 12.51 -31.20 -8.23
CA PRO A 187 13.56 -31.31 -9.24
C PRO A 187 12.91 -31.71 -10.55
N GLN A 188 13.02 -30.84 -11.55
CA GLN A 188 12.58 -31.20 -12.91
C GLN A 188 13.41 -32.41 -13.31
N ALA A 189 12.76 -33.55 -13.44
CA ALA A 189 13.38 -34.73 -14.03
C ALA A 189 13.86 -34.29 -15.44
N SER A 190 15.17 -34.14 -15.56
CA SER A 190 15.79 -33.93 -16.86
C SER A 190 15.58 -35.22 -17.63
N CYS A 191 14.71 -35.20 -18.65
CA CYS A 191 14.69 -36.21 -19.70
C CYS A 191 15.84 -35.99 -20.65
#